data_7a9c4fcc1c59d57268b0fb94822034f9
#
_entry.id   7a9c4fcc1c59d57268b0fb94822034f9
#
_cell.length_a   1.000
_cell.length_b   1.000
_cell.length_c   1.000
_cell.angle_alpha   90.00
_cell.angle_beta   90.00
_cell.angle_gamma   90.00
#
_symmetry.space_group_name_H-M   'P 1'
#
loop_
_entity.id
_entity.type
_entity.pdbx_description
1 polymer ?
#
loop_
_entity_poly.entity_id
_entity_poly.type
_entity_poly.pdbx_seq_one_letter_code
_entity_poly.pdbx_strand_id
1 'polypeptide(L)'
;LKMAENTAYDRVKAARANNRPTGKDYINALVDNFLELHGDRRFGDDQAIVGGVGWLGGVAVTVIAIEKGRGAKDRLTRNFGAPNPEGYRKALRLMKQAEKFRRPVVCFVDTSGAYCGIEAEERGQGQAIAENLMEMMTLRTPIISVLVGEGGSGGALALAVADEVWMLENSIYSVISPEGCASILWKDSGKAADAAQSLKLTAQD
;
A
#
# COMPACT_ATOMS: atom_id res chain seq x y z
N LEU A 1 -31.51 16.87 7.59
CA LEU A 1 -30.31 16.88 8.44
C LEU A 1 -29.13 16.71 7.51
N LYS A 2 -28.32 17.78 7.28
CA LYS A 2 -27.01 17.64 6.67
C LYS A 2 -26.17 16.79 7.62
N MET A 3 -25.75 15.60 7.19
CA MET A 3 -24.70 14.86 7.90
C MET A 3 -23.48 15.77 7.94
N ALA A 4 -22.85 15.91 9.11
CA ALA A 4 -21.61 16.65 9.22
C ALA A 4 -20.57 15.97 8.29
N GLU A 5 -19.92 16.75 7.45
CA GLU A 5 -18.84 16.24 6.62
C GLU A 5 -17.69 15.73 7.51
N ASN A 6 -17.22 14.53 7.23
CA ASN A 6 -16.07 13.96 7.93
C ASN A 6 -14.84 14.89 7.76
N THR A 7 -14.20 15.22 8.87
CA THR A 7 -12.94 15.96 8.86
C THR A 7 -11.81 15.12 8.25
N ALA A 8 -10.71 15.73 7.84
CA ALA A 8 -9.51 15.01 7.38
C ALA A 8 -9.04 13.99 8.45
N TYR A 9 -9.10 14.36 9.74
CA TYR A 9 -8.70 13.46 10.82
C TYR A 9 -9.70 12.31 11.08
N ASP A 10 -10.98 12.51 10.81
CA ASP A 10 -11.95 11.41 10.87
C ASP A 10 -11.68 10.37 9.76
N ARG A 11 -11.25 10.81 8.58
CA ARG A 11 -10.79 9.91 7.51
C ARG A 11 -9.52 9.16 7.89
N VAL A 12 -8.57 9.81 8.58
CA VAL A 12 -7.39 9.12 9.16
C VAL A 12 -7.82 8.00 10.10
N LYS A 13 -8.76 8.27 11.02
CA LYS A 13 -9.30 7.24 11.92
C LYS A 13 -9.98 6.10 11.16
N ALA A 14 -10.79 6.43 10.14
CA ALA A 14 -11.46 5.45 9.30
C ALA A 14 -10.46 4.58 8.53
N ALA A 15 -9.42 5.18 7.93
CA ALA A 15 -8.34 4.46 7.24
C ALA A 15 -7.59 3.47 8.14
N ARG A 16 -7.53 3.75 9.44
CA ARG A 16 -6.87 2.91 10.46
C ARG A 16 -7.79 1.91 11.15
N ALA A 17 -9.10 1.98 10.89
CA ALA A 17 -10.07 1.11 11.57
C ALA A 17 -9.80 -0.37 11.26
N ASN A 18 -9.93 -1.21 12.29
CA ASN A 18 -9.62 -2.65 12.19
C ASN A 18 -10.73 -3.48 11.53
N ASN A 19 -11.91 -2.92 11.39
CA ASN A 19 -13.13 -3.61 10.89
C ASN A 19 -13.40 -3.33 9.40
N ARG A 20 -12.49 -2.72 8.69
CA ARG A 20 -12.61 -2.48 7.24
C ARG A 20 -11.99 -3.61 6.41
N PRO A 21 -12.32 -3.71 5.11
CA PRO A 21 -11.69 -4.68 4.21
C PRO A 21 -10.18 -4.46 4.12
N THR A 22 -9.44 -5.56 4.02
CA THR A 22 -7.99 -5.58 3.80
C THR A 22 -7.66 -5.84 2.32
N GLY A 23 -6.40 -5.73 1.92
CA GLY A 23 -5.97 -6.01 0.56
C GLY A 23 -6.42 -7.38 0.07
N LYS A 24 -6.34 -8.39 0.93
CA LYS A 24 -6.76 -9.76 0.63
C LYS A 24 -8.27 -9.90 0.44
N ASP A 25 -9.07 -9.10 1.15
CA ASP A 25 -10.53 -9.10 0.94
C ASP A 25 -10.88 -8.55 -0.44
N TYR A 26 -10.20 -7.49 -0.90
CA TYR A 26 -10.39 -6.96 -2.26
C TYR A 26 -9.99 -7.99 -3.32
N ILE A 27 -8.87 -8.67 -3.15
CA ILE A 27 -8.47 -9.77 -4.06
C ILE A 27 -9.56 -10.83 -4.10
N ASN A 28 -10.01 -11.32 -2.95
CA ASN A 28 -11.01 -12.40 -2.87
C ASN A 28 -12.39 -11.99 -3.44
N ALA A 29 -12.73 -10.71 -3.36
CA ALA A 29 -14.02 -10.21 -3.85
C ALA A 29 -14.02 -9.89 -5.35
N LEU A 30 -12.88 -9.56 -5.93
CA LEU A 30 -12.79 -8.98 -7.27
C LEU A 30 -12.06 -9.89 -8.27
N VAL A 31 -11.23 -10.82 -7.80
CA VAL A 31 -10.32 -11.60 -8.67
C VAL A 31 -10.69 -13.07 -8.64
N ASP A 32 -11.16 -13.57 -9.77
CA ASP A 32 -11.47 -14.96 -9.94
C ASP A 32 -10.20 -15.80 -10.15
N ASN A 33 -10.20 -17.03 -9.63
CA ASN A 33 -9.11 -18.00 -9.79
C ASN A 33 -7.74 -17.44 -9.42
N PHE A 34 -7.66 -16.66 -8.34
CA PHE A 34 -6.42 -16.06 -7.88
C PHE A 34 -5.39 -17.13 -7.49
N LEU A 35 -4.23 -17.09 -8.13
CA LEU A 35 -3.05 -17.90 -7.82
C LEU A 35 -1.99 -17.03 -7.19
N GLU A 36 -1.77 -17.16 -5.88
CA GLU A 36 -0.75 -16.43 -5.13
C GLU A 36 0.66 -16.92 -5.52
N LEU A 37 1.58 -15.97 -5.71
CA LEU A 37 2.98 -16.22 -6.05
C LEU A 37 3.89 -15.66 -4.97
N HIS A 38 4.87 -16.43 -4.54
CA HIS A 38 5.71 -16.15 -3.39
C HIS A 38 7.16 -15.87 -3.74
N GLY A 39 7.84 -15.15 -2.84
CA GLY A 39 9.29 -14.94 -2.83
C GLY A 39 9.82 -13.92 -3.83
N ASP A 40 10.93 -13.28 -3.45
CA ASP A 40 11.59 -12.23 -4.26
C ASP A 40 12.68 -12.77 -5.20
N ARG A 41 13.07 -14.05 -5.07
CA ARG A 41 14.17 -14.70 -5.79
C ARG A 41 15.57 -14.19 -5.41
N ARG A 42 15.69 -13.46 -4.29
CA ARG A 42 16.96 -12.96 -3.76
C ARG A 42 17.21 -13.40 -2.32
N PHE A 43 16.21 -13.19 -1.45
CA PHE A 43 16.32 -13.45 -0.01
C PHE A 43 15.20 -14.35 0.52
N GLY A 44 13.94 -13.98 0.30
CA GLY A 44 12.83 -14.72 0.90
C GLY A 44 11.46 -14.26 0.42
N ASP A 45 10.46 -14.59 1.23
CA ASP A 45 9.09 -14.12 1.04
C ASP A 45 8.72 -13.13 2.14
N ASP A 46 7.83 -12.19 1.82
CA ASP A 46 7.23 -11.28 2.79
C ASP A 46 5.71 -11.39 2.72
N GLN A 47 5.11 -11.78 3.83
CA GLN A 47 3.66 -11.95 3.93
C GLN A 47 2.89 -10.61 4.01
N ALA A 48 3.57 -9.48 4.22
CA ALA A 48 2.96 -8.16 4.10
C ALA A 48 2.60 -7.81 2.65
N ILE A 49 3.20 -8.48 1.66
CA ILE A 49 2.82 -8.37 0.24
C ILE A 49 2.15 -9.67 -0.20
N VAL A 50 0.91 -9.58 -0.59
CA VAL A 50 0.15 -10.65 -1.27
C VAL A 50 0.11 -10.29 -2.74
N GLY A 51 0.60 -11.17 -3.59
CA GLY A 51 0.61 -10.91 -5.03
C GLY A 51 0.50 -12.17 -5.85
N GLY A 52 -0.09 -12.07 -7.02
CA GLY A 52 -0.32 -13.21 -7.88
C GLY A 52 -1.04 -12.85 -9.17
N VAL A 53 -1.60 -13.84 -9.81
CA VAL A 53 -2.32 -13.73 -11.08
C VAL A 53 -3.74 -14.25 -10.92
N GLY A 54 -4.66 -13.69 -11.68
CA GLY A 54 -6.07 -14.09 -11.68
C GLY A 54 -6.84 -13.37 -12.77
N TRP A 55 -8.15 -13.39 -12.66
CA TRP A 55 -9.06 -12.78 -13.62
C TRP A 55 -9.89 -11.68 -12.97
N LEU A 56 -9.89 -10.50 -13.54
CA LEU A 56 -10.71 -9.37 -13.12
C LEU A 56 -11.66 -9.00 -14.26
N GLY A 57 -12.96 -9.24 -14.08
CA GLY A 57 -13.94 -8.94 -15.13
C GLY A 57 -13.65 -9.61 -16.48
N GLY A 58 -13.09 -10.84 -16.46
CA GLY A 58 -12.73 -11.58 -17.67
C GLY A 58 -11.36 -11.21 -18.28
N VAL A 59 -10.62 -10.28 -17.67
CA VAL A 59 -9.27 -9.90 -18.09
C VAL A 59 -8.24 -10.55 -17.17
N ALA A 60 -7.22 -11.19 -17.74
CA ALA A 60 -6.10 -11.74 -16.97
C ALA A 60 -5.25 -10.59 -16.42
N VAL A 61 -5.08 -10.53 -15.09
CA VAL A 61 -4.37 -9.47 -14.40
C VAL A 61 -3.30 -10.03 -13.46
N THR A 62 -2.31 -9.18 -13.15
CA THR A 62 -1.46 -9.37 -11.98
C THR A 62 -1.97 -8.45 -10.87
N VAL A 63 -2.21 -9.00 -9.69
CA VAL A 63 -2.71 -8.23 -8.54
C VAL A 63 -1.69 -8.28 -7.42
N ILE A 64 -1.45 -7.14 -6.80
CA ILE A 64 -0.50 -6.99 -5.69
C ILE A 64 -1.20 -6.17 -4.60
N ALA A 65 -1.19 -6.66 -3.37
CA ALA A 65 -1.78 -5.96 -2.24
C ALA A 65 -0.80 -5.86 -1.08
N ILE A 66 -0.79 -4.72 -0.41
CA ILE A 66 -0.22 -4.64 0.93
C ILE A 66 -1.29 -5.13 1.90
N GLU A 67 -0.96 -6.12 2.70
CA GLU A 67 -1.88 -6.82 3.59
C GLU A 67 -1.51 -6.56 5.05
N LYS A 68 -2.41 -5.92 5.78
CA LYS A 68 -2.24 -5.64 7.21
C LYS A 68 -2.56 -6.83 8.12
N GLY A 69 -3.32 -7.78 7.61
CA GLY A 69 -3.79 -8.94 8.35
C GLY A 69 -4.98 -8.67 9.28
N ARG A 70 -5.57 -9.75 9.78
CA ARG A 70 -6.71 -9.75 10.71
C ARG A 70 -6.35 -10.43 12.02
N GLY A 71 -6.72 -9.79 13.12
CA GLY A 71 -6.37 -10.28 14.45
C GLY A 71 -4.86 -10.18 14.76
N ALA A 72 -4.49 -10.37 16.01
CA ALA A 72 -3.12 -10.08 16.48
C ALA A 72 -2.05 -10.94 15.81
N LYS A 73 -2.28 -12.24 15.70
CA LYS A 73 -1.30 -13.18 15.16
C LYS A 73 -1.01 -12.95 13.68
N ASP A 74 -2.05 -12.81 12.85
CA ASP A 74 -1.89 -12.58 11.41
C ASP A 74 -1.25 -11.21 11.13
N ARG A 75 -1.63 -10.18 11.89
CA ARG A 75 -1.01 -8.84 11.80
C ARG A 75 0.47 -8.85 12.13
N LEU A 76 0.88 -9.56 13.17
CA LEU A 76 2.30 -9.73 13.51
C LEU A 76 3.06 -10.41 12.35
N THR A 77 2.53 -11.49 11.80
CA THR A 77 3.15 -12.21 10.68
C THR A 77 3.32 -11.32 9.43
N ARG A 78 2.45 -10.33 9.25
CA ARG A 78 2.47 -9.38 8.14
C ARG A 78 3.09 -8.02 8.50
N ASN A 79 3.81 -7.93 9.60
CA ASN A 79 4.40 -6.68 10.11
C ASN A 79 3.39 -5.51 10.11
N PHE A 80 2.11 -5.79 10.42
CA PHE A 80 1.03 -4.80 10.41
C PHE A 80 0.87 -4.06 9.05
N GLY A 81 1.24 -4.71 7.95
CA GLY A 81 1.25 -4.11 6.62
C GLY A 81 2.45 -3.20 6.35
N ALA A 82 3.54 -3.40 7.05
CA ALA A 82 4.82 -2.74 6.78
C ALA A 82 5.76 -3.71 6.06
N PRO A 83 5.90 -3.61 4.72
CA PRO A 83 6.70 -4.56 3.96
C PRO A 83 8.21 -4.42 4.22
N ASN A 84 8.88 -5.55 4.24
CA ASN A 84 10.33 -5.65 4.17
C ASN A 84 10.85 -5.49 2.73
N PRO A 85 12.17 -5.36 2.50
CA PRO A 85 12.75 -5.24 1.16
C PRO A 85 12.33 -6.35 0.20
N GLU A 86 12.26 -7.59 0.69
CA GLU A 86 11.84 -8.75 -0.10
C GLU A 86 10.37 -8.67 -0.54
N GLY A 87 9.51 -7.96 0.20
CA GLY A 87 8.14 -7.69 -0.21
C GLY A 87 8.08 -6.76 -1.43
N TYR A 88 8.83 -5.67 -1.42
CA TYR A 88 8.92 -4.74 -2.54
C TYR A 88 9.58 -5.40 -3.77
N ARG A 89 10.64 -6.18 -3.57
CA ARG A 89 11.27 -6.93 -4.65
C ARG A 89 10.35 -8.01 -5.25
N LYS A 90 9.53 -8.67 -4.41
CA LYS A 90 8.49 -9.59 -4.88
C LYS A 90 7.47 -8.85 -5.75
N ALA A 91 7.00 -7.70 -5.29
CA ALA A 91 6.06 -6.87 -6.06
C ALA A 91 6.64 -6.50 -7.43
N LEU A 92 7.86 -5.98 -7.47
CA LEU A 92 8.54 -5.63 -8.73
C LEU A 92 8.71 -6.84 -9.66
N ARG A 93 9.10 -7.98 -9.10
CA ARG A 93 9.22 -9.22 -9.88
C ARG A 93 7.90 -9.60 -10.56
N LEU A 94 6.78 -9.47 -9.84
CA LEU A 94 5.45 -9.75 -10.39
C LEU A 94 5.04 -8.72 -11.45
N MET A 95 5.39 -7.45 -11.27
CA MET A 95 5.14 -6.39 -12.26
C MET A 95 5.93 -6.64 -13.55
N LYS A 96 7.23 -7.00 -13.45
CA LYS A 96 8.05 -7.39 -14.62
C LYS A 96 7.50 -8.64 -15.32
N GLN A 97 6.99 -9.59 -14.56
CA GLN A 97 6.29 -10.74 -15.14
C GLN A 97 4.99 -10.33 -15.84
N ALA A 98 4.25 -9.38 -15.26
CA ALA A 98 3.04 -8.84 -15.88
C ALA A 98 3.35 -8.20 -17.24
N GLU A 99 4.38 -7.36 -17.32
CA GLU A 99 4.84 -6.76 -18.56
C GLU A 99 5.19 -7.83 -19.62
N LYS A 100 6.01 -8.82 -19.22
CA LYS A 100 6.40 -9.91 -20.12
C LYS A 100 5.21 -10.63 -20.76
N PHE A 101 4.14 -10.82 -19.98
CA PHE A 101 2.93 -11.53 -20.43
C PHE A 101 1.77 -10.58 -20.80
N ARG A 102 2.04 -9.28 -20.86
CA ARG A 102 1.07 -8.22 -21.23
C ARG A 102 -0.21 -8.25 -20.38
N ARG A 103 -0.06 -8.48 -19.08
CA ARG A 103 -1.16 -8.40 -18.12
C ARG A 103 -1.15 -7.03 -17.45
N PRO A 104 -2.29 -6.34 -17.34
CA PRO A 104 -2.41 -5.17 -16.47
C PRO A 104 -2.07 -5.52 -15.02
N VAL A 105 -1.58 -4.53 -14.29
CA VAL A 105 -1.26 -4.64 -12.86
C VAL A 105 -2.27 -3.83 -12.06
N VAL A 106 -2.81 -4.43 -11.01
CA VAL A 106 -3.67 -3.75 -10.03
C VAL A 106 -3.00 -3.84 -8.65
N CYS A 107 -2.74 -2.69 -8.03
CA CYS A 107 -2.16 -2.61 -6.69
C CYS A 107 -3.22 -2.13 -5.69
N PHE A 108 -3.38 -2.84 -4.58
CA PHE A 108 -4.15 -2.37 -3.42
C PHE A 108 -3.18 -1.94 -2.33
N VAL A 109 -3.19 -0.64 -2.01
CA VAL A 109 -2.21 -0.03 -1.10
C VAL A 109 -2.86 0.26 0.24
N ASP A 110 -2.29 -0.33 1.30
CA ASP A 110 -2.70 -0.11 2.69
C ASP A 110 -1.51 -0.33 3.64
N THR A 111 -0.78 0.72 3.91
CA THR A 111 0.39 0.69 4.78
C THR A 111 0.59 2.02 5.51
N SER A 112 1.03 1.97 6.75
CA SER A 112 1.54 3.14 7.46
C SER A 112 2.96 3.54 7.02
N GLY A 113 3.65 2.65 6.30
CA GLY A 113 5.02 2.82 5.80
C GLY A 113 5.74 1.51 5.64
N ALA A 114 6.94 1.54 5.07
CA ALA A 114 7.83 0.39 4.99
C ALA A 114 8.35 -0.01 6.38
N TYR A 115 8.70 -1.27 6.55
CA TYR A 115 9.31 -1.74 7.80
C TYR A 115 10.66 -1.05 8.04
N CYS A 116 10.86 -0.49 9.24
CA CYS A 116 12.01 0.35 9.60
C CYS A 116 12.99 -0.33 10.56
N GLY A 117 13.11 -1.66 10.53
CA GLY A 117 14.07 -2.41 11.36
C GLY A 117 15.47 -2.44 10.76
N ILE A 118 16.48 -2.64 11.62
CA ILE A 118 17.91 -2.74 11.21
C ILE A 118 18.08 -3.83 10.14
N GLU A 119 17.46 -4.98 10.30
CA GLU A 119 17.55 -6.09 9.36
C GLU A 119 16.97 -5.74 7.97
N ALA A 120 15.97 -4.87 7.91
CA ALA A 120 15.42 -4.38 6.64
C ALA A 120 16.40 -3.41 5.96
N GLU A 121 17.04 -2.51 6.73
CA GLU A 121 18.06 -1.61 6.22
C GLU A 121 19.28 -2.37 5.68
N GLU A 122 19.76 -3.39 6.41
CA GLU A 122 20.85 -4.27 5.99
C GLU A 122 20.52 -5.01 4.68
N ARG A 123 19.26 -5.35 4.44
CA ARG A 123 18.80 -5.99 3.20
C ARG A 123 18.36 -5.01 2.11
N GLY A 124 18.61 -3.71 2.31
CA GLY A 124 18.42 -2.67 1.30
C GLY A 124 16.98 -2.19 1.16
N GLN A 125 16.32 -1.78 2.27
CA GLN A 125 14.95 -1.27 2.26
C GLN A 125 14.80 -0.06 1.32
N GLY A 126 15.64 0.95 1.47
CA GLY A 126 15.63 2.14 0.62
C GLY A 126 15.90 1.80 -0.85
N GLN A 127 16.83 0.88 -1.11
CA GLN A 127 17.15 0.42 -2.47
C GLN A 127 15.95 -0.30 -3.12
N ALA A 128 15.25 -1.17 -2.39
CA ALA A 128 14.10 -1.90 -2.92
C ALA A 128 12.94 -0.96 -3.28
N ILE A 129 12.70 0.05 -2.45
CA ILE A 129 11.71 1.11 -2.73
C ILE A 129 12.13 1.90 -3.98
N ALA A 130 13.38 2.37 -4.04
CA ALA A 130 13.89 3.16 -5.16
C ALA A 130 13.84 2.38 -6.49
N GLU A 131 14.19 1.09 -6.48
CA GLU A 131 14.06 0.21 -7.65
C GLU A 131 12.61 0.14 -8.13
N ASN A 132 11.63 -0.03 -7.22
CA ASN A 132 10.22 -0.03 -7.59
C ASN A 132 9.81 1.28 -8.26
N LEU A 133 10.20 2.44 -7.68
CA LEU A 133 9.85 3.75 -8.25
C LEU A 133 10.38 3.90 -9.68
N MET A 134 11.65 3.57 -9.90
CA MET A 134 12.28 3.70 -11.22
C MET A 134 11.69 2.74 -12.24
N GLU A 135 11.54 1.49 -11.88
CA GLU A 135 11.09 0.45 -12.80
C GLU A 135 9.60 0.60 -13.16
N MET A 136 8.75 0.95 -12.18
CA MET A 136 7.32 1.18 -12.45
C MET A 136 7.08 2.29 -13.48
N MET A 137 7.90 3.34 -13.51
CA MET A 137 7.81 4.41 -14.50
C MET A 137 8.10 3.94 -15.94
N THR A 138 8.78 2.81 -16.11
CA THR A 138 9.21 2.31 -17.43
C THR A 138 8.48 1.07 -17.89
N LEU A 139 7.66 0.45 -17.04
CA LEU A 139 6.88 -0.74 -17.39
C LEU A 139 5.87 -0.44 -18.51
N ARG A 140 5.87 -1.31 -19.50
CA ARG A 140 5.00 -1.20 -20.70
C ARG A 140 3.72 -2.00 -20.56
N THR A 141 3.09 -1.94 -19.40
CA THR A 141 1.79 -2.54 -19.12
C THR A 141 1.01 -1.59 -18.24
N PRO A 142 -0.32 -1.48 -18.39
CA PRO A 142 -1.11 -0.59 -17.54
C PRO A 142 -1.00 -0.96 -16.07
N ILE A 143 -0.84 0.05 -15.23
CA ILE A 143 -0.78 -0.09 -13.77
C ILE A 143 -1.83 0.83 -13.16
N ILE A 144 -2.70 0.26 -12.33
CA ILE A 144 -3.66 1.01 -11.52
C ILE A 144 -3.35 0.73 -10.05
N SER A 145 -3.19 1.78 -9.27
CA SER A 145 -2.98 1.67 -7.83
C SER A 145 -4.15 2.27 -7.08
N VAL A 146 -4.73 1.51 -6.16
CA VAL A 146 -5.89 1.90 -5.37
C VAL A 146 -5.48 1.97 -3.90
N LEU A 147 -5.53 3.17 -3.33
CA LEU A 147 -5.35 3.37 -1.90
C LEU A 147 -6.65 2.98 -1.19
N VAL A 148 -6.62 1.88 -0.45
CA VAL A 148 -7.80 1.33 0.21
C VAL A 148 -7.84 1.62 1.72
N GLY A 149 -6.76 2.17 2.26
CA GLY A 149 -6.63 2.53 3.66
C GLY A 149 -5.57 3.62 3.85
N GLU A 150 -4.49 3.32 4.55
CA GLU A 150 -3.37 4.24 4.68
C GLU A 150 -2.42 4.12 3.49
N GLY A 151 -2.02 5.26 2.92
CA GLY A 151 -0.94 5.37 1.96
C GLY A 151 0.23 6.13 2.59
N GLY A 152 1.09 5.42 3.35
CA GLY A 152 2.16 6.04 4.13
C GLY A 152 3.50 6.06 3.41
N SER A 153 4.03 7.27 3.16
CA SER A 153 5.41 7.54 2.76
C SER A 153 5.91 6.72 1.57
N GLY A 154 7.21 6.44 1.51
CA GLY A 154 7.85 5.63 0.48
C GLY A 154 7.33 4.21 0.40
N GLY A 155 6.82 3.67 1.53
CA GLY A 155 6.23 2.34 1.56
C GLY A 155 4.99 2.20 0.69
N ALA A 156 4.12 3.21 0.68
CA ALA A 156 2.98 3.28 -0.22
C ALA A 156 3.41 3.66 -1.64
N LEU A 157 4.31 4.63 -1.78
CA LEU A 157 4.76 5.15 -3.06
C LEU A 157 5.40 4.05 -3.92
N ALA A 158 6.11 3.09 -3.30
CA ALA A 158 6.72 1.95 -3.98
C ALA A 158 5.73 1.04 -4.74
N LEU A 159 4.43 1.20 -4.53
CA LEU A 159 3.35 0.54 -5.28
C LEU A 159 2.35 1.52 -5.87
N ALA A 160 2.57 2.83 -5.76
CA ALA A 160 1.64 3.87 -6.21
C ALA A 160 2.19 4.75 -7.34
N VAL A 161 3.34 4.41 -7.91
CA VAL A 161 3.81 4.98 -9.18
C VAL A 161 3.10 4.22 -10.30
N ALA A 162 1.95 4.74 -10.74
CA ALA A 162 1.04 4.05 -11.62
C ALA A 162 0.51 4.99 -12.71
N ASP A 163 -0.08 4.43 -13.77
CA ASP A 163 -0.75 5.23 -14.81
C ASP A 163 -1.98 5.93 -14.23
N GLU A 164 -2.67 5.25 -13.30
CA GLU A 164 -3.78 5.83 -12.53
C GLU A 164 -3.63 5.49 -11.05
N VAL A 165 -3.85 6.50 -10.19
CA VAL A 165 -3.89 6.35 -8.74
C VAL A 165 -5.29 6.72 -8.26
N TRP A 166 -5.99 5.75 -7.71
CA TRP A 166 -7.32 5.93 -7.15
C TRP A 166 -7.27 5.92 -5.64
N MET A 167 -8.18 6.63 -5.01
CA MET A 167 -8.33 6.65 -3.56
C MET A 167 -9.77 6.35 -3.18
N LEU A 168 -9.96 5.45 -2.23
CA LEU A 168 -11.28 5.29 -1.62
C LEU A 168 -11.61 6.54 -0.78
N GLU A 169 -12.89 6.84 -0.64
CA GLU A 169 -13.37 8.06 0.06
C GLU A 169 -12.72 8.30 1.43
N ASN A 170 -12.50 7.23 2.20
CA ASN A 170 -11.92 7.29 3.54
C ASN A 170 -10.48 6.77 3.60
N SER A 171 -9.79 6.68 2.47
CA SER A 171 -8.35 6.44 2.44
C SER A 171 -7.57 7.74 2.60
N ILE A 172 -6.30 7.61 2.95
CA ILE A 172 -5.37 8.74 3.07
C ILE A 172 -4.06 8.45 2.33
N TYR A 173 -3.44 9.49 1.79
CA TYR A 173 -2.14 9.39 1.13
C TYR A 173 -1.24 10.54 1.58
N SER A 174 -0.13 10.24 2.24
CA SER A 174 0.75 11.25 2.82
C SER A 174 2.18 10.76 2.98
N VAL A 175 3.12 11.69 2.86
CA VAL A 175 4.55 11.44 3.11
C VAL A 175 4.85 11.17 4.58
N ILE A 176 4.02 11.65 5.50
CA ILE A 176 4.21 11.55 6.95
C ILE A 176 2.86 11.37 7.65
N SER A 177 2.86 10.71 8.81
CA SER A 177 1.64 10.66 9.64
C SER A 177 1.28 12.05 10.18
N PRO A 178 -0.02 12.37 10.38
CA PRO A 178 -0.42 13.63 10.99
C PRO A 178 0.22 13.88 12.36
N GLU A 179 0.37 12.84 13.18
CA GLU A 179 1.04 12.90 14.48
C GLU A 179 2.53 13.25 14.34
N GLY A 180 3.22 12.63 13.37
CA GLY A 180 4.62 12.95 13.05
C GLY A 180 4.78 14.38 12.55
N CYS A 181 3.93 14.82 11.65
CA CYS A 181 3.90 16.20 11.14
C CYS A 181 3.69 17.22 12.28
N ALA A 182 2.70 16.97 13.12
CA ALA A 182 2.41 17.85 14.27
C ALA A 182 3.59 17.92 15.25
N SER A 183 4.23 16.78 15.50
CA SER A 183 5.41 16.73 16.38
C SER A 183 6.59 17.54 15.81
N ILE A 184 6.81 17.50 14.51
CA ILE A 184 7.89 18.26 13.85
C ILE A 184 7.58 19.75 13.84
N LEU A 185 6.38 20.14 13.39
CA LEU A 185 6.03 21.54 13.19
C LEU A 185 5.74 22.29 14.50
N TRP A 186 5.00 21.65 15.41
CA TRP A 186 4.49 22.29 16.61
C TRP A 186 5.01 21.72 17.92
N LYS A 187 5.87 20.71 17.87
CA LYS A 187 6.36 19.97 19.04
C LYS A 187 5.24 19.38 19.91
N ASP A 188 4.09 19.10 19.29
CA ASP A 188 2.88 18.63 19.96
C ASP A 188 2.10 17.68 19.04
N SER A 189 2.20 16.38 19.31
CA SER A 189 1.46 15.35 18.57
C SER A 189 -0.07 15.43 18.74
N GLY A 190 -0.55 16.10 19.79
CA GLY A 190 -1.98 16.34 20.02
C GLY A 190 -2.62 17.22 18.94
N LYS A 191 -1.83 17.95 18.14
CA LYS A 191 -2.28 18.75 16.99
C LYS A 191 -2.39 17.93 15.68
N ALA A 192 -2.50 16.62 15.78
CA ALA A 192 -2.61 15.75 14.61
C ALA A 192 -3.82 16.09 13.70
N ALA A 193 -4.92 16.59 14.27
CA ALA A 193 -6.09 17.01 13.48
C ALA A 193 -5.78 18.23 12.60
N ASP A 194 -5.07 19.22 13.13
CA ASP A 194 -4.64 20.40 12.38
C ASP A 194 -3.62 20.02 11.29
N ALA A 195 -2.71 19.09 11.62
CA ALA A 195 -1.75 18.55 10.67
C ALA A 195 -2.44 17.79 9.53
N ALA A 196 -3.43 16.96 9.82
CA ALA A 196 -4.19 16.24 8.81
C ALA A 196 -4.87 17.19 7.82
N GLN A 197 -5.45 18.27 8.30
CA GLN A 197 -6.07 19.30 7.46
C GLN A 197 -5.04 20.02 6.59
N SER A 198 -3.86 20.32 7.15
CA SER A 198 -2.80 21.04 6.44
C SER A 198 -2.09 20.19 5.40
N LEU A 199 -1.97 18.88 5.63
CA LEU A 199 -1.31 17.92 4.72
C LEU A 199 -2.10 17.63 3.46
N LYS A 200 -3.41 17.94 3.43
CA LYS A 200 -4.28 17.66 2.27
C LYS A 200 -4.14 16.21 1.81
N LEU A 201 -4.41 15.29 2.73
CA LEU A 201 -4.11 13.86 2.55
C LEU A 201 -5.32 13.00 2.16
N THR A 202 -6.46 13.63 1.93
CA THR A 202 -7.71 12.92 1.64
C THR A 202 -7.99 12.80 0.14
N ALA A 203 -8.90 11.92 -0.25
CA ALA A 203 -9.30 11.74 -1.64
C ALA A 203 -10.00 12.97 -2.24
N GLN A 204 -10.43 13.92 -1.43
CA GLN A 204 -11.08 15.15 -1.86
C GLN A 204 -10.08 16.30 -2.12
N ASP A 205 -8.87 16.21 -1.62
CA ASP A 205 -7.80 17.19 -1.81
C ASP A 205 -7.07 17.01 -3.15
#